data_6dd0807307f744967822318ab68d3b5f
#
_entry.id   6dd0807307f744967822318ab68d3b5f
#
_cell.length_a   1.000
_cell.length_b   1.000
_cell.length_c   1.000
_cell.angle_alpha   90.00
_cell.angle_beta   90.00
_cell.angle_gamma   90.00
#
_symmetry.space_group_name_H-M   'P 1'
#
loop_
_entity.id
_entity.type
_entity.pdbx_description
1 polymer ?
#
loop_
_entity_poly.entity_id
_entity_poly.type
_entity_poly.pdbx_seq_one_letter_code
_entity_poly.pdbx_strand_id
1 'polypeptide(L)'
;MSLKVAVLAGGDSAETAISRSSADEVLRSLGVRHLVELIELDENITKNITAFGPDVVFPVLHGPPGEDGTVQGYLEMLGLPYVGSDVRGSALAMDKYVAKTLFRQVGLPVLEDLLVSVVDAHESSAAISERFGSRVVIKPLRQGSALGVTRLPHGGDVSKSIMDARSYGDTVLVEPYFDGKEVTAGVLDLVGENKVVFPVTEIELPDGEWYDFRNRYEVGRSIHKIPATLPDHVLEDIANYATKAHECLGLRDLSRSDFLVSSTNEVVLLEVNTMPGMTPTSLYPDAARAAGLSFGDLVDKLVVNAVSRPRNVSYPLGA
;
A
#
# COMPACT_ATOMS: atom_id res chain seq x y z
N MET A 1 12.80 5.49 26.02
CA MET A 1 12.65 6.98 26.02
C MET A 1 11.23 7.26 25.54
N SER A 2 10.46 8.12 26.22
CA SER A 2 9.12 8.49 25.74
C SER A 2 9.25 9.58 24.68
N LEU A 3 8.64 9.36 23.51
CA LEU A 3 8.62 10.29 22.38
C LEU A 3 7.29 11.05 22.35
N LYS A 4 7.27 12.23 21.72
CA LYS A 4 6.06 12.92 21.29
C LYS A 4 5.74 12.46 19.87
N VAL A 5 4.66 11.71 19.69
CA VAL A 5 4.27 11.13 18.39
C VAL A 5 2.99 11.78 17.89
N ALA A 6 3.05 12.48 16.76
CA ALA A 6 1.87 12.93 16.05
C ALA A 6 1.36 11.82 15.13
N VAL A 7 0.14 11.38 15.31
CA VAL A 7 -0.52 10.43 14.39
C VAL A 7 -1.37 11.24 13.43
N LEU A 8 -1.01 11.22 12.13
CA LEU A 8 -1.80 11.91 11.10
C LEU A 8 -2.88 10.98 10.55
N ALA A 9 -4.12 11.48 10.51
CA ALA A 9 -5.26 10.77 9.93
C ALA A 9 -6.17 11.72 9.16
N GLY A 10 -7.21 11.18 8.53
CA GLY A 10 -8.20 11.97 7.82
C GLY A 10 -7.86 12.21 6.36
N GLY A 11 -8.04 13.46 5.90
CA GLY A 11 -7.96 13.84 4.50
C GLY A 11 -9.29 13.65 3.75
N ASP A 12 -9.35 14.04 2.48
CA ASP A 12 -10.55 14.02 1.64
C ASP A 12 -10.61 12.81 0.70
N SER A 13 -9.97 11.70 1.07
CA SER A 13 -10.00 10.47 0.27
C SER A 13 -11.22 9.59 0.61
N ALA A 14 -11.57 8.69 -0.31
CA ALA A 14 -12.59 7.67 -0.04
C ALA A 14 -12.20 6.72 1.11
N GLU A 15 -10.94 6.74 1.53
CA GLU A 15 -10.36 5.90 2.58
C GLU A 15 -10.25 6.62 3.94
N THR A 16 -10.81 7.84 4.08
CA THR A 16 -10.75 8.67 5.30
C THR A 16 -11.22 7.93 6.55
N ALA A 17 -12.32 7.15 6.45
CA ALA A 17 -12.83 6.37 7.58
C ALA A 17 -11.84 5.27 8.02
N ILE A 18 -11.15 4.67 7.07
CA ILE A 18 -10.15 3.64 7.33
C ILE A 18 -8.90 4.25 7.97
N SER A 19 -8.48 5.42 7.47
CA SER A 19 -7.38 6.19 8.05
C SER A 19 -7.65 6.49 9.54
N ARG A 20 -8.84 7.00 9.87
CA ARG A 20 -9.22 7.28 11.27
C ARG A 20 -9.27 6.02 12.14
N SER A 21 -9.85 4.91 11.63
CA SER A 21 -9.87 3.65 12.36
C SER A 21 -8.45 3.10 12.62
N SER A 22 -7.56 3.20 11.65
CA SER A 22 -6.15 2.82 11.80
C SER A 22 -5.44 3.73 12.82
N ALA A 23 -5.73 5.04 12.78
CA ALA A 23 -5.14 6.00 13.71
C ALA A 23 -5.56 5.76 15.14
N ASP A 24 -6.84 5.44 15.39
CA ASP A 24 -7.35 5.12 16.74
C ASP A 24 -6.59 3.91 17.36
N GLU A 25 -6.28 2.90 16.55
CA GLU A 25 -5.52 1.73 17.03
C GLU A 25 -4.06 2.08 17.31
N VAL A 26 -3.42 2.83 16.41
CA VAL A 26 -2.04 3.31 16.59
C VAL A 26 -1.93 4.21 17.83
N LEU A 27 -2.85 5.17 18.01
CA LEU A 27 -2.91 6.05 19.19
C LEU A 27 -3.03 5.26 20.49
N ARG A 28 -3.96 4.31 20.54
CA ARG A 28 -4.18 3.47 21.73
C ARG A 28 -2.92 2.67 22.07
N SER A 29 -2.26 2.09 21.06
CA SER A 29 -1.10 1.24 21.26
C SER A 29 0.15 2.04 21.63
N LEU A 30 0.42 3.16 20.97
CA LEU A 30 1.57 4.03 21.27
C LEU A 30 1.39 4.80 22.58
N GLY A 31 0.16 5.16 22.96
CA GLY A 31 -0.14 5.90 24.19
C GLY A 31 0.27 5.19 25.49
N VAL A 32 0.56 3.89 25.42
CA VAL A 32 1.10 3.12 26.55
C VAL A 32 2.56 3.54 26.87
N ARG A 33 3.32 3.95 25.84
CA ARG A 33 4.78 4.20 25.95
C ARG A 33 5.20 5.63 25.63
N HIS A 34 4.38 6.35 24.88
CA HIS A 34 4.66 7.67 24.30
C HIS A 34 3.58 8.69 24.61
N LEU A 35 3.92 9.99 24.45
CA LEU A 35 2.92 11.05 24.41
C LEU A 35 2.40 11.16 22.97
N VAL A 36 1.14 10.85 22.76
CA VAL A 36 0.54 10.77 21.43
C VAL A 36 -0.55 11.81 21.23
N GLU A 37 -0.67 12.35 20.02
CA GLU A 37 -1.74 13.27 19.63
C GLU A 37 -2.22 12.94 18.22
N LEU A 38 -3.55 12.90 18.03
CA LEU A 38 -4.17 12.82 16.71
C LEU A 38 -4.15 14.20 16.06
N ILE A 39 -3.64 14.27 14.85
CA ILE A 39 -3.66 15.48 14.04
C ILE A 39 -4.38 15.15 12.73
N GLU A 40 -5.48 15.86 12.47
CA GLU A 40 -6.22 15.72 11.21
C GLU A 40 -5.46 16.37 10.05
N LEU A 41 -5.50 15.71 8.89
CA LEU A 41 -4.99 16.26 7.63
C LEU A 41 -6.05 17.24 7.08
N ASP A 42 -6.02 18.47 7.58
CA ASP A 42 -6.90 19.57 7.21
C ASP A 42 -6.13 20.90 7.07
N GLU A 43 -6.84 22.00 6.89
CA GLU A 43 -6.27 23.35 6.75
C GLU A 43 -5.47 23.81 7.98
N ASN A 44 -5.69 23.19 9.15
CA ASN A 44 -5.03 23.53 10.42
C ASN A 44 -3.80 22.66 10.71
N ILE A 45 -3.44 21.73 9.83
CA ILE A 45 -2.36 20.76 10.06
C ILE A 45 -1.05 21.42 10.51
N THR A 46 -0.61 22.48 9.83
CA THR A 46 0.65 23.19 10.16
C THR A 46 0.59 23.78 11.57
N LYS A 47 -0.52 24.41 11.93
CA LYS A 47 -0.73 24.99 13.26
C LYS A 47 -0.69 23.92 14.34
N ASN A 48 -1.40 22.80 14.12
CA ASN A 48 -1.52 21.74 15.10
C ASN A 48 -0.20 20.98 15.30
N ILE A 49 0.51 20.64 14.22
CA ILE A 49 1.84 20.03 14.28
C ILE A 49 2.81 20.93 15.02
N THR A 50 2.83 22.24 14.71
CA THR A 50 3.74 23.18 15.34
C THR A 50 3.44 23.36 16.83
N ALA A 51 2.14 23.43 17.21
CA ALA A 51 1.73 23.56 18.60
C ALA A 51 2.07 22.32 19.44
N PHE A 52 1.90 21.13 18.89
CA PHE A 52 2.25 19.87 19.55
C PHE A 52 3.77 19.68 19.62
N GLY A 53 4.51 20.02 18.58
CA GLY A 53 5.96 19.87 18.47
C GLY A 53 6.40 18.42 18.60
N PRO A 54 6.02 17.53 17.66
CA PRO A 54 6.34 16.10 17.75
C PRO A 54 7.83 15.81 17.49
N ASP A 55 8.33 14.75 18.12
CA ASP A 55 9.64 14.15 17.79
C ASP A 55 9.58 13.34 16.51
N VAL A 56 8.39 12.77 16.21
CA VAL A 56 8.13 11.92 15.05
C VAL A 56 6.66 11.97 14.66
N VAL A 57 6.39 11.78 13.37
CA VAL A 57 5.04 11.70 12.81
C VAL A 57 4.77 10.28 12.31
N PHE A 58 3.59 9.75 12.61
CA PHE A 58 3.08 8.51 12.04
C PHE A 58 1.92 8.83 11.09
N PRO A 59 2.15 8.93 9.77
CA PRO A 59 1.10 9.21 8.81
C PRO A 59 0.31 7.93 8.52
N VAL A 60 -0.86 7.79 9.14
CA VAL A 60 -1.78 6.66 8.93
C VAL A 60 -2.84 7.10 7.91
N LEU A 61 -2.37 7.50 6.74
CA LEU A 61 -3.16 8.05 5.65
C LEU A 61 -3.17 7.05 4.51
N HIS A 62 -4.32 6.87 3.86
CA HIS A 62 -4.49 5.96 2.73
C HIS A 62 -4.89 6.70 1.47
N GLY A 63 -4.28 6.28 0.34
CA GLY A 63 -4.43 6.96 -0.93
C GLY A 63 -3.78 8.35 -0.97
N PRO A 64 -3.92 9.09 -2.09
CA PRO A 64 -3.46 10.48 -2.17
C PRO A 64 -4.22 11.41 -1.21
N PRO A 65 -3.55 12.37 -0.53
CA PRO A 65 -2.13 12.71 -0.61
C PRO A 65 -1.24 11.96 0.39
N GLY A 66 -1.73 10.90 1.04
CA GLY A 66 -1.05 10.20 2.12
C GLY A 66 0.08 9.25 1.67
N GLU A 67 -0.09 8.58 0.54
CA GLU A 67 0.82 7.53 0.06
C GLU A 67 1.54 7.89 -1.26
N ASP A 68 1.36 9.10 -1.79
CA ASP A 68 1.90 9.53 -3.09
C ASP A 68 3.16 10.41 -3.01
N GLY A 69 3.69 10.62 -1.82
CA GLY A 69 4.84 11.48 -1.55
C GLY A 69 4.49 12.91 -1.14
N THR A 70 3.22 13.33 -1.25
CA THR A 70 2.81 14.72 -0.96
C THR A 70 2.95 15.04 0.52
N VAL A 71 2.37 14.22 1.41
CA VAL A 71 2.50 14.41 2.88
C VAL A 71 3.95 14.19 3.32
N GLN A 72 4.65 13.24 2.73
CA GLN A 72 6.07 12.99 3.00
C GLN A 72 6.92 14.23 2.71
N GLY A 73 6.69 14.88 1.55
CA GLY A 73 7.38 16.12 1.19
C GLY A 73 7.07 17.28 2.13
N TYR A 74 5.84 17.40 2.59
CA TYR A 74 5.44 18.38 3.60
C TYR A 74 6.20 18.15 4.93
N LEU A 75 6.28 16.90 5.41
CA LEU A 75 6.99 16.55 6.63
C LEU A 75 8.51 16.76 6.51
N GLU A 76 9.09 16.47 5.34
CA GLU A 76 10.50 16.76 5.05
C GLU A 76 10.80 18.26 5.09
N MET A 77 9.93 19.11 4.52
CA MET A 77 10.07 20.58 4.60
C MET A 77 9.99 21.10 6.05
N LEU A 78 9.21 20.45 6.91
CA LEU A 78 9.18 20.75 8.35
C LEU A 78 10.38 20.18 9.13
N GLY A 79 11.22 19.35 8.51
CA GLY A 79 12.34 18.69 9.17
C GLY A 79 11.91 17.63 10.19
N LEU A 80 10.70 17.10 10.08
CA LEU A 80 10.13 16.12 11.00
C LEU A 80 10.44 14.69 10.54
N PRO A 81 11.00 13.83 11.41
CA PRO A 81 11.04 12.39 11.16
C PRO A 81 9.62 11.83 11.03
N TYR A 82 9.43 10.84 10.16
CA TYR A 82 8.14 10.18 10.00
C TYR A 82 8.30 8.70 9.66
N VAL A 83 7.30 7.91 10.02
CA VAL A 83 7.21 6.49 9.70
C VAL A 83 6.83 6.31 8.24
N GLY A 84 7.45 5.32 7.59
CA GLY A 84 7.15 4.93 6.21
C GLY A 84 8.15 5.46 5.19
N SER A 85 7.87 5.17 3.94
CA SER A 85 8.72 5.49 2.79
C SER A 85 8.81 7.00 2.54
N ASP A 86 9.90 7.41 1.90
CA ASP A 86 10.13 8.82 1.55
C ASP A 86 9.28 9.27 0.34
N VAL A 87 9.44 10.54 -0.04
CA VAL A 87 8.75 11.16 -1.17
C VAL A 87 8.90 10.32 -2.44
N ARG A 88 10.13 9.91 -2.75
CA ARG A 88 10.43 9.16 -3.97
C ARG A 88 9.80 7.77 -3.94
N GLY A 89 10.01 7.02 -2.87
CA GLY A 89 9.49 5.66 -2.73
C GLY A 89 7.96 5.62 -2.79
N SER A 90 7.31 6.56 -2.08
CA SER A 90 5.85 6.70 -2.08
C SER A 90 5.31 7.04 -3.47
N ALA A 91 5.89 8.01 -4.16
CA ALA A 91 5.46 8.41 -5.50
C ALA A 91 5.64 7.29 -6.55
N LEU A 92 6.76 6.55 -6.48
CA LEU A 92 7.02 5.42 -7.38
C LEU A 92 6.05 4.26 -7.15
N ALA A 93 5.75 3.93 -5.89
CA ALA A 93 4.84 2.86 -5.54
C ALA A 93 3.38 3.17 -5.93
N MET A 94 2.95 4.42 -5.76
CA MET A 94 1.58 4.86 -6.07
C MET A 94 1.29 4.78 -7.57
N ASP A 95 2.24 5.04 -8.45
CA ASP A 95 2.07 4.94 -9.89
C ASP A 95 2.30 3.51 -10.38
N LYS A 96 1.19 2.77 -10.61
CA LYS A 96 1.24 1.35 -10.98
C LYS A 96 2.08 1.06 -12.22
N TYR A 97 2.07 1.96 -13.22
CA TYR A 97 2.84 1.76 -14.44
C TYR A 97 4.34 1.96 -14.21
N VAL A 98 4.70 2.99 -13.45
CA VAL A 98 6.10 3.26 -13.09
C VAL A 98 6.64 2.14 -12.21
N ALA A 99 5.91 1.74 -11.18
CA ALA A 99 6.28 0.63 -10.30
C ALA A 99 6.51 -0.66 -11.10
N LYS A 100 5.55 -1.06 -11.95
CA LYS A 100 5.67 -2.26 -12.79
C LYS A 100 6.82 -2.17 -13.80
N THR A 101 7.12 -0.99 -14.32
CA THR A 101 8.27 -0.79 -15.20
C THR A 101 9.58 -1.08 -14.47
N LEU A 102 9.72 -0.57 -13.24
CA LEU A 102 10.88 -0.86 -12.39
C LEU A 102 10.95 -2.34 -12.00
N PHE A 103 9.82 -2.95 -11.66
CA PHE A 103 9.74 -4.39 -11.33
C PHE A 103 10.21 -5.27 -12.48
N ARG A 104 9.81 -4.96 -13.72
CA ARG A 104 10.30 -5.69 -14.92
C ARG A 104 11.80 -5.57 -15.08
N GLN A 105 12.38 -4.40 -14.86
CA GLN A 105 13.82 -4.19 -15.00
C GLN A 105 14.64 -5.04 -14.03
N VAL A 106 14.10 -5.35 -12.86
CA VAL A 106 14.75 -6.23 -11.88
C VAL A 106 14.27 -7.68 -11.96
N GLY A 107 13.49 -8.03 -12.97
CA GLY A 107 13.03 -9.41 -13.22
C GLY A 107 11.98 -9.92 -12.23
N LEU A 108 11.13 -9.03 -11.67
CA LEU A 108 9.97 -9.43 -10.91
C LEU A 108 8.81 -9.84 -11.84
N PRO A 109 8.04 -10.86 -11.45
CA PRO A 109 6.94 -11.37 -12.27
C PRO A 109 5.74 -10.41 -12.21
N VAL A 110 5.54 -9.62 -13.25
CA VAL A 110 4.39 -8.73 -13.42
C VAL A 110 3.69 -8.99 -14.74
N LEU A 111 2.38 -8.83 -14.76
CA LEU A 111 1.61 -8.95 -15.99
C LEU A 111 2.02 -7.88 -17.02
N GLU A 112 1.83 -8.19 -18.27
CA GLU A 112 1.85 -7.22 -19.35
C GLU A 112 0.77 -6.15 -19.12
N ASP A 113 0.97 -4.94 -19.62
CA ASP A 113 0.00 -3.86 -19.44
C ASP A 113 -0.03 -2.89 -20.60
N LEU A 114 -1.13 -2.14 -20.67
CA LEU A 114 -1.30 -0.99 -21.54
C LEU A 114 -1.78 0.20 -20.71
N LEU A 115 -1.17 1.37 -20.94
CA LEU A 115 -1.72 2.64 -20.51
C LEU A 115 -2.73 3.13 -21.53
N VAL A 116 -3.91 3.50 -21.06
CA VAL A 116 -5.00 3.99 -21.91
C VAL A 116 -5.50 5.31 -21.35
N SER A 117 -5.57 6.33 -22.22
CA SER A 117 -6.28 7.55 -21.88
C SER A 117 -7.80 7.31 -21.90
N VAL A 118 -8.50 7.85 -20.93
CA VAL A 118 -9.95 7.67 -20.81
C VAL A 118 -10.71 8.30 -21.99
N VAL A 119 -10.14 9.34 -22.60
CA VAL A 119 -10.72 9.99 -23.79
C VAL A 119 -10.64 9.10 -25.04
N ASP A 120 -9.69 8.17 -25.09
CA ASP A 120 -9.46 7.25 -26.21
C ASP A 120 -10.08 5.86 -25.96
N ALA A 121 -10.99 5.73 -24.98
CA ALA A 121 -11.53 4.45 -24.54
C ALA A 121 -12.13 3.60 -25.67
N HIS A 122 -12.83 4.23 -26.58
CA HIS A 122 -13.49 3.54 -27.70
C HIS A 122 -12.48 3.03 -28.74
N GLU A 123 -11.50 3.84 -29.10
CA GLU A 123 -10.44 3.49 -30.05
C GLU A 123 -9.50 2.43 -29.48
N SER A 124 -9.18 2.55 -28.19
CA SER A 124 -8.29 1.64 -27.49
C SER A 124 -8.88 0.24 -27.27
N SER A 125 -10.21 0.10 -27.25
CA SER A 125 -10.88 -1.18 -27.00
C SER A 125 -10.51 -2.27 -28.01
N ALA A 126 -10.35 -1.90 -29.28
CA ALA A 126 -9.93 -2.84 -30.33
C ALA A 126 -8.50 -3.32 -30.11
N ALA A 127 -7.56 -2.41 -29.83
CA ALA A 127 -6.16 -2.74 -29.55
C ALA A 127 -6.00 -3.58 -28.28
N ILE A 128 -6.79 -3.31 -27.25
CA ILE A 128 -6.81 -4.12 -26.02
C ILE A 128 -7.27 -5.53 -26.33
N SER A 129 -8.37 -5.67 -27.10
CA SER A 129 -8.92 -6.99 -27.46
C SER A 129 -7.95 -7.79 -28.34
N GLU A 130 -7.24 -7.14 -29.25
CA GLU A 130 -6.23 -7.77 -30.09
C GLU A 130 -5.06 -8.28 -29.25
N ARG A 131 -4.58 -7.49 -28.26
CA ARG A 131 -3.40 -7.79 -27.46
C ARG A 131 -3.68 -8.79 -26.33
N PHE A 132 -4.78 -8.61 -25.59
CA PHE A 132 -5.07 -9.35 -24.36
C PHE A 132 -6.34 -10.25 -24.46
N GLY A 133 -7.07 -10.17 -25.56
CA GLY A 133 -8.38 -10.80 -25.66
C GLY A 133 -9.46 -10.05 -24.88
N SER A 134 -10.55 -10.77 -24.56
CA SER A 134 -11.70 -10.17 -23.87
C SER A 134 -11.61 -10.20 -22.34
N ARG A 135 -10.70 -11.00 -21.79
CA ARG A 135 -10.52 -11.17 -20.34
C ARG A 135 -9.45 -10.22 -19.83
N VAL A 136 -9.86 -9.11 -19.25
CA VAL A 136 -8.95 -8.03 -18.80
C VAL A 136 -9.35 -7.50 -17.43
N VAL A 137 -8.40 -6.79 -16.81
CA VAL A 137 -8.61 -5.97 -15.62
C VAL A 137 -8.26 -4.52 -15.99
N ILE A 138 -9.16 -3.60 -15.66
CA ILE A 138 -8.99 -2.16 -15.87
C ILE A 138 -8.86 -1.51 -14.50
N LYS A 139 -7.79 -0.72 -14.28
CA LYS A 139 -7.49 -0.09 -13.00
C LYS A 139 -7.17 1.39 -13.20
N PRO A 140 -7.63 2.29 -12.33
CA PRO A 140 -7.06 3.63 -12.24
C PRO A 140 -5.55 3.56 -11.96
N LEU A 141 -4.78 4.45 -12.56
CA LEU A 141 -3.32 4.41 -12.50
C LEU A 141 -2.78 4.63 -11.09
N ARG A 142 -3.40 5.55 -10.33
CA ARG A 142 -2.91 6.03 -9.03
C ARG A 142 -3.98 5.98 -7.94
N GLN A 143 -4.63 4.83 -7.80
CA GLN A 143 -5.65 4.61 -6.77
C GLN A 143 -5.36 3.36 -5.95
N GLY A 144 -5.74 3.41 -4.66
CA GLY A 144 -5.66 2.31 -3.72
C GLY A 144 -7.00 1.56 -3.55
N SER A 145 -7.02 0.60 -2.63
CA SER A 145 -8.21 -0.10 -2.11
C SER A 145 -9.17 -0.66 -3.17
N ALA A 146 -8.66 -1.04 -4.33
CA ALA A 146 -9.44 -1.53 -5.46
C ALA A 146 -10.53 -0.56 -5.99
N LEU A 147 -10.46 0.73 -5.62
CA LEU A 147 -11.39 1.74 -6.09
C LEU A 147 -11.26 1.93 -7.62
N GLY A 148 -12.38 1.90 -8.32
CA GLY A 148 -12.43 2.05 -9.76
C GLY A 148 -11.87 0.85 -10.56
N VAL A 149 -11.53 -0.25 -9.91
CA VAL A 149 -11.07 -1.46 -10.58
C VAL A 149 -12.26 -2.22 -11.16
N THR A 150 -12.18 -2.53 -12.44
CA THR A 150 -13.13 -3.41 -13.13
C THR A 150 -12.44 -4.70 -13.58
N ARG A 151 -12.99 -5.84 -13.19
CA ARG A 151 -12.52 -7.17 -13.61
C ARG A 151 -13.49 -7.74 -14.63
N LEU A 152 -13.01 -8.20 -15.76
CA LEU A 152 -13.79 -8.84 -16.83
C LEU A 152 -13.35 -10.30 -17.03
N PRO A 153 -13.60 -11.21 -16.05
CA PRO A 153 -13.13 -12.59 -16.09
C PRO A 153 -13.77 -13.42 -17.23
N HIS A 154 -14.91 -13.00 -17.73
CA HIS A 154 -15.65 -13.67 -18.82
C HIS A 154 -15.79 -12.79 -20.06
N GLY A 155 -15.02 -11.71 -20.14
CA GLY A 155 -15.20 -10.65 -21.13
C GLY A 155 -16.27 -9.66 -20.70
N GLY A 156 -16.43 -8.58 -21.50
CA GLY A 156 -17.38 -7.51 -21.23
C GLY A 156 -17.12 -6.27 -22.05
N ASP A 157 -17.79 -5.19 -21.71
CA ASP A 157 -17.64 -3.89 -22.37
C ASP A 157 -16.40 -3.15 -21.81
N VAL A 158 -15.28 -3.33 -22.50
CA VAL A 158 -13.99 -2.72 -22.15
C VAL A 158 -14.06 -1.20 -22.22
N SER A 159 -14.71 -0.65 -23.28
CA SER A 159 -14.84 0.80 -23.46
C SER A 159 -15.61 1.44 -22.30
N LYS A 160 -16.77 0.85 -21.95
CA LYS A 160 -17.54 1.31 -20.79
C LYS A 160 -16.73 1.24 -19.50
N SER A 161 -16.02 0.14 -19.25
CA SER A 161 -15.21 -0.04 -18.05
C SER A 161 -14.08 0.99 -17.91
N ILE A 162 -13.45 1.39 -19.03
CA ILE A 162 -12.47 2.47 -19.07
C ILE A 162 -13.14 3.81 -18.72
N MET A 163 -14.31 4.08 -19.32
CA MET A 163 -15.06 5.31 -19.05
C MET A 163 -15.54 5.41 -17.59
N ASP A 164 -15.96 4.32 -16.99
CA ASP A 164 -16.39 4.26 -15.59
C ASP A 164 -15.24 4.61 -14.62
N ALA A 165 -13.99 4.31 -15.00
CA ALA A 165 -12.81 4.65 -14.20
C ALA A 165 -12.43 6.15 -14.25
N ARG A 166 -13.09 6.98 -15.07
CA ARG A 166 -12.80 8.41 -15.27
C ARG A 166 -12.88 9.25 -14.00
N SER A 167 -13.76 8.88 -13.07
CA SER A 167 -13.87 9.59 -11.78
C SER A 167 -12.61 9.49 -10.92
N TYR A 168 -11.70 8.58 -11.25
CA TYR A 168 -10.45 8.32 -10.53
C TYR A 168 -9.20 8.78 -11.28
N GLY A 169 -9.34 9.41 -12.45
CA GLY A 169 -8.23 9.95 -13.25
C GLY A 169 -8.43 9.79 -14.75
N ASP A 170 -7.56 10.46 -15.51
CA ASP A 170 -7.65 10.51 -16.98
C ASP A 170 -6.90 9.34 -17.67
N THR A 171 -6.24 8.49 -16.92
CA THR A 171 -5.47 7.35 -17.43
C THR A 171 -5.75 6.10 -16.60
N VAL A 172 -5.94 4.99 -17.29
CA VAL A 172 -6.11 3.68 -16.69
C VAL A 172 -5.01 2.72 -17.16
N LEU A 173 -4.72 1.74 -16.33
CA LEU A 173 -3.88 0.59 -16.65
C LEU A 173 -4.78 -0.58 -17.01
N VAL A 174 -4.55 -1.21 -18.14
CA VAL A 174 -5.26 -2.42 -18.59
C VAL A 174 -4.28 -3.58 -18.59
N GLU A 175 -4.67 -4.69 -17.98
CA GLU A 175 -3.89 -5.93 -17.88
C GLU A 175 -4.74 -7.13 -18.34
N PRO A 176 -4.11 -8.22 -18.84
CA PRO A 176 -4.82 -9.46 -19.02
C PRO A 176 -5.35 -9.97 -17.68
N TYR A 177 -6.54 -10.57 -17.69
CA TYR A 177 -7.07 -11.20 -16.49
C TYR A 177 -6.26 -12.44 -16.13
N PHE A 178 -5.76 -12.48 -14.91
CA PHE A 178 -5.02 -13.61 -14.37
C PHE A 178 -5.88 -14.31 -13.30
N ASP A 179 -6.02 -15.61 -13.43
CA ASP A 179 -6.78 -16.44 -12.48
C ASP A 179 -5.85 -16.95 -11.39
N GLY A 180 -6.14 -16.61 -10.14
CA GLY A 180 -5.29 -17.02 -9.05
C GLY A 180 -5.85 -16.64 -7.68
N LYS A 181 -5.25 -17.24 -6.65
CA LYS A 181 -5.48 -16.87 -5.25
C LYS A 181 -4.78 -15.56 -4.95
N GLU A 182 -5.45 -14.67 -4.22
CA GLU A 182 -4.82 -13.46 -3.70
C GLU A 182 -3.99 -13.79 -2.44
N VAL A 183 -2.71 -13.41 -2.48
CA VAL A 183 -1.80 -13.55 -1.35
C VAL A 183 -1.00 -12.28 -1.15
N THR A 184 -0.52 -12.07 0.07
CA THR A 184 0.25 -10.87 0.39
C THR A 184 1.43 -11.18 1.30
N ALA A 185 2.51 -10.39 1.16
CA ALA A 185 3.70 -10.48 2.00
C ALA A 185 4.11 -9.10 2.52
N GLY A 186 4.23 -8.98 3.84
CA GLY A 186 4.68 -7.77 4.52
C GLY A 186 6.19 -7.78 4.73
N VAL A 187 6.85 -6.68 4.43
CA VAL A 187 8.28 -6.45 4.72
C VAL A 187 8.39 -5.45 5.87
N LEU A 188 9.24 -5.76 6.85
CA LEU A 188 9.68 -4.85 7.91
C LEU A 188 11.18 -4.59 7.72
N ASP A 189 11.55 -3.30 7.52
CA ASP A 189 12.93 -2.86 7.25
C ASP A 189 13.36 -1.81 8.27
N LEU A 190 14.09 -2.22 9.28
CA LEU A 190 14.57 -1.37 10.37
C LEU A 190 16.06 -1.10 10.23
N VAL A 191 16.47 0.13 10.53
CA VAL A 191 17.87 0.55 10.44
C VAL A 191 18.76 -0.31 11.33
N GLY A 192 19.79 -0.92 10.72
CA GLY A 192 20.75 -1.77 11.43
C GLY A 192 20.26 -3.19 11.74
N GLU A 193 19.04 -3.54 11.35
CA GLU A 193 18.51 -4.90 11.43
C GLU A 193 18.43 -5.55 10.04
N ASN A 194 18.35 -6.89 9.98
CA ASN A 194 18.03 -7.57 8.74
C ASN A 194 16.56 -7.35 8.42
N LYS A 195 16.23 -7.16 7.14
CA LYS A 195 14.84 -7.12 6.71
C LYS A 195 14.12 -8.41 7.07
N VAL A 196 12.91 -8.28 7.57
CA VAL A 196 12.04 -9.40 7.93
C VAL A 196 10.86 -9.41 6.96
N VAL A 197 10.63 -10.56 6.32
CA VAL A 197 9.38 -10.80 5.59
C VAL A 197 8.47 -11.59 6.52
N PHE A 198 7.27 -11.06 6.78
CA PHE A 198 6.28 -11.75 7.57
C PHE A 198 5.71 -12.96 6.79
N PRO A 199 5.16 -13.96 7.49
CA PRO A 199 4.54 -15.11 6.81
C PRO A 199 3.53 -14.67 5.75
N VAL A 200 3.63 -15.27 4.57
CA VAL A 200 2.71 -14.99 3.46
C VAL A 200 1.28 -15.26 3.90
N THR A 201 0.40 -14.32 3.65
CA THR A 201 -1.02 -14.40 4.00
C THR A 201 -1.84 -14.70 2.75
N GLU A 202 -2.65 -15.76 2.76
CA GLU A 202 -3.68 -16.05 1.76
C GLU A 202 -4.98 -15.35 2.18
N ILE A 203 -5.64 -14.69 1.23
CA ILE A 203 -6.90 -14.00 1.43
C ILE A 203 -8.01 -14.91 0.91
N GLU A 204 -8.75 -15.53 1.80
CA GLU A 204 -9.91 -16.36 1.44
C GLU A 204 -11.18 -15.52 1.45
N LEU A 205 -11.98 -15.68 0.41
CA LEU A 205 -13.23 -14.95 0.18
C LEU A 205 -14.38 -15.93 -0.07
N PRO A 206 -15.64 -15.52 0.12
CA PRO A 206 -16.78 -16.30 -0.32
C PRO A 206 -16.72 -16.60 -1.83
N ASP A 207 -17.28 -17.73 -2.24
CA ASP A 207 -17.29 -18.18 -3.63
C ASP A 207 -17.83 -17.10 -4.58
N GLY A 208 -17.07 -16.83 -5.65
CA GLY A 208 -17.44 -15.87 -6.68
C GLY A 208 -17.14 -14.41 -6.33
N GLU A 209 -16.66 -14.11 -5.13
CA GLU A 209 -16.24 -12.77 -4.73
C GLU A 209 -14.74 -12.54 -5.01
N TRP A 210 -14.34 -11.27 -5.02
CA TRP A 210 -12.95 -10.87 -5.14
C TRP A 210 -12.64 -9.81 -4.08
N TYR A 211 -11.35 -9.54 -3.83
CA TYR A 211 -10.91 -8.66 -2.76
C TYR A 211 -11.09 -7.18 -3.13
N ASP A 212 -12.35 -6.77 -3.28
CA ASP A 212 -12.78 -5.41 -3.54
C ASP A 212 -12.76 -4.54 -2.27
N PHE A 213 -13.18 -3.29 -2.39
CA PHE A 213 -13.24 -2.35 -1.27
C PHE A 213 -14.07 -2.88 -0.10
N ARG A 214 -15.21 -3.50 -0.38
CA ARG A 214 -16.10 -4.04 0.65
C ARG A 214 -15.45 -5.21 1.39
N ASN A 215 -14.87 -6.15 0.66
CA ASN A 215 -14.24 -7.34 1.24
C ASN A 215 -12.93 -7.02 1.98
N ARG A 216 -12.32 -5.86 1.72
CA ARG A 216 -11.13 -5.37 2.45
C ARG A 216 -11.47 -4.83 3.84
N TYR A 217 -12.64 -4.20 4.00
CA TYR A 217 -12.90 -3.36 5.18
C TYR A 217 -14.12 -3.79 6.01
N GLU A 218 -15.06 -4.56 5.48
CA GLU A 218 -16.15 -5.13 6.29
C GLU A 218 -15.65 -6.33 7.09
N VAL A 219 -15.80 -6.27 8.42
CA VAL A 219 -15.36 -7.33 9.33
C VAL A 219 -16.02 -8.67 8.99
N GLY A 220 -15.22 -9.72 8.86
CA GLY A 220 -15.68 -11.09 8.60
C GLY A 220 -15.98 -11.39 7.13
N ARG A 221 -15.69 -10.47 6.20
CA ARG A 221 -15.84 -10.70 4.76
C ARG A 221 -14.68 -11.46 4.14
N SER A 222 -13.49 -11.29 4.66
CA SER A 222 -12.31 -12.02 4.26
C SER A 222 -11.72 -12.80 5.44
N ILE A 223 -11.10 -13.93 5.16
CA ILE A 223 -10.38 -14.74 6.12
C ILE A 223 -8.90 -14.69 5.77
N HIS A 224 -8.07 -14.38 6.75
CA HIS A 224 -6.62 -14.35 6.60
C HIS A 224 -6.04 -15.69 7.05
N LYS A 225 -5.56 -16.47 6.10
CA LYS A 225 -4.90 -17.74 6.37
C LYS A 225 -3.39 -17.56 6.39
N ILE A 226 -2.80 -17.72 7.56
CA ILE A 226 -1.39 -17.41 7.83
C ILE A 226 -0.72 -18.59 8.52
N PRO A 227 0.32 -19.23 7.92
CA PRO A 227 0.81 -18.98 6.56
C PRO A 227 -0.18 -19.45 5.49
N ALA A 228 -0.02 -18.90 4.26
CA ALA A 228 -0.78 -19.32 3.08
C ALA A 228 -0.58 -20.82 2.78
N THR A 229 -1.63 -21.45 2.24
CA THR A 229 -1.54 -22.87 1.83
C THR A 229 -0.99 -22.97 0.41
N LEU A 230 0.34 -22.85 0.32
CA LEU A 230 1.11 -22.93 -0.90
C LEU A 230 2.35 -23.83 -0.68
N PRO A 231 2.95 -24.40 -1.75
CA PRO A 231 4.21 -25.10 -1.63
C PRO A 231 5.33 -24.21 -1.08
N ASP A 232 6.26 -24.77 -0.30
CA ASP A 232 7.33 -24.02 0.38
C ASP A 232 8.14 -23.15 -0.60
N HIS A 233 8.51 -23.68 -1.78
CA HIS A 233 9.26 -22.92 -2.78
C HIS A 233 8.48 -21.68 -3.30
N VAL A 234 7.15 -21.76 -3.39
CA VAL A 234 6.30 -20.62 -3.79
C VAL A 234 6.26 -19.56 -2.69
N LEU A 235 6.19 -19.99 -1.42
CA LEU A 235 6.26 -19.08 -0.27
C LEU A 235 7.63 -18.36 -0.22
N GLU A 236 8.72 -19.07 -0.49
CA GLU A 236 10.08 -18.51 -0.58
C GLU A 236 10.20 -17.51 -1.74
N ASP A 237 9.67 -17.86 -2.92
CA ASP A 237 9.66 -16.95 -4.09
C ASP A 237 8.90 -15.66 -3.77
N ILE A 238 7.69 -15.74 -3.17
CA ILE A 238 6.89 -14.57 -2.79
C ILE A 238 7.64 -13.68 -1.80
N ALA A 239 8.28 -14.27 -0.78
CA ALA A 239 9.08 -13.53 0.20
C ALA A 239 10.27 -12.80 -0.47
N ASN A 240 10.97 -13.47 -1.38
CA ASN A 240 12.07 -12.89 -2.16
C ASN A 240 11.57 -11.77 -3.09
N TYR A 241 10.42 -11.96 -3.76
CA TYR A 241 9.83 -10.95 -4.62
C TYR A 241 9.38 -9.72 -3.82
N ALA A 242 8.78 -9.91 -2.64
CA ALA A 242 8.39 -8.81 -1.77
C ALA A 242 9.59 -7.98 -1.32
N THR A 243 10.68 -8.64 -0.89
CA THR A 243 11.94 -7.98 -0.53
C THR A 243 12.52 -7.19 -1.71
N LYS A 244 12.60 -7.83 -2.88
CA LYS A 244 13.15 -7.22 -4.09
C LYS A 244 12.31 -6.04 -4.59
N ALA A 245 10.98 -6.12 -4.47
CA ALA A 245 10.08 -5.03 -4.82
C ALA A 245 10.23 -3.84 -3.86
N HIS A 246 10.35 -4.09 -2.55
CA HIS A 246 10.64 -3.10 -1.54
C HIS A 246 11.95 -2.34 -1.84
N GLU A 247 13.02 -3.08 -2.13
CA GLU A 247 14.34 -2.53 -2.45
C GLU A 247 14.37 -1.76 -3.78
N CYS A 248 13.71 -2.30 -4.80
CA CYS A 248 13.66 -1.71 -6.13
C CYS A 248 13.02 -0.31 -6.12
N LEU A 249 11.98 -0.12 -5.32
CA LEU A 249 11.32 1.18 -5.14
C LEU A 249 12.06 2.09 -4.14
N GLY A 250 13.08 1.58 -3.44
CA GLY A 250 13.80 2.30 -2.40
C GLY A 250 12.94 2.60 -1.18
N LEU A 251 12.05 1.66 -0.82
CA LEU A 251 11.17 1.80 0.33
C LEU A 251 11.94 1.62 1.63
N ARG A 252 11.30 1.98 2.73
CA ARG A 252 11.84 1.86 4.09
C ARG A 252 10.74 1.62 5.11
N ASP A 253 11.13 1.17 6.30
CA ASP A 253 10.30 0.85 7.45
C ASP A 253 9.36 -0.34 7.21
N LEU A 254 8.44 -0.20 6.28
CA LEU A 254 7.43 -1.20 6.01
C LEU A 254 6.92 -1.11 4.58
N SER A 255 6.48 -2.23 4.07
CA SER A 255 5.64 -2.31 2.85
C SER A 255 4.84 -3.61 2.84
N ARG A 256 3.80 -3.67 2.01
CA ARG A 256 3.06 -4.89 1.72
C ARG A 256 2.96 -5.06 0.22
N SER A 257 3.43 -6.20 -0.26
CA SER A 257 3.32 -6.60 -1.66
C SER A 257 2.16 -7.55 -1.85
N ASP A 258 1.30 -7.28 -2.82
CA ASP A 258 0.11 -8.07 -3.11
C ASP A 258 0.33 -8.87 -4.42
N PHE A 259 0.01 -10.17 -4.39
CA PHE A 259 0.29 -11.12 -5.48
C PHE A 259 -0.95 -11.93 -5.84
N LEU A 260 -0.93 -12.50 -7.03
CA LEU A 260 -1.78 -13.62 -7.43
C LEU A 260 -0.93 -14.88 -7.63
N VAL A 261 -1.47 -16.03 -7.22
CA VAL A 261 -0.85 -17.33 -7.44
C VAL A 261 -1.83 -18.24 -8.17
N SER A 262 -1.46 -18.68 -9.38
CA SER A 262 -2.31 -19.58 -10.19
C SER A 262 -2.39 -20.99 -9.60
N SER A 263 -3.32 -21.78 -10.14
CA SER A 263 -3.42 -23.21 -9.81
C SER A 263 -2.18 -24.04 -10.22
N THR A 264 -1.33 -23.50 -11.08
CA THR A 264 -0.04 -24.09 -11.48
C THR A 264 1.15 -23.51 -10.72
N ASN A 265 0.90 -22.72 -9.66
CA ASN A 265 1.90 -22.05 -8.83
C ASN A 265 2.68 -20.92 -9.54
N GLU A 266 2.16 -20.39 -10.64
CA GLU A 266 2.73 -19.18 -11.23
C GLU A 266 2.37 -17.97 -10.35
N VAL A 267 3.39 -17.18 -9.98
CA VAL A 267 3.26 -16.00 -9.11
C VAL A 267 3.30 -14.73 -9.95
N VAL A 268 2.41 -13.79 -9.66
CA VAL A 268 2.38 -12.47 -10.28
C VAL A 268 2.27 -11.39 -9.21
N LEU A 269 3.18 -10.40 -9.23
CA LEU A 269 3.13 -9.21 -8.38
C LEU A 269 2.14 -8.20 -8.96
N LEU A 270 1.17 -7.79 -8.15
CA LEU A 270 0.16 -6.80 -8.53
C LEU A 270 0.57 -5.37 -8.21
N GLU A 271 0.92 -5.12 -6.96
CA GLU A 271 1.26 -3.79 -6.44
C GLU A 271 2.03 -3.89 -5.12
N VAL A 272 2.60 -2.75 -4.69
CA VAL A 272 3.24 -2.59 -3.38
C VAL A 272 2.62 -1.40 -2.66
N ASN A 273 2.16 -1.61 -1.43
CA ASN A 273 1.60 -0.59 -0.56
C ASN A 273 2.69 -0.09 0.40
N THR A 274 2.88 1.22 0.46
CA THR A 274 3.92 1.87 1.29
C THR A 274 3.46 2.15 2.72
N MET A 275 2.14 2.26 2.93
CA MET A 275 1.51 2.39 4.24
C MET A 275 0.31 1.44 4.32
N PRO A 276 0.57 0.13 4.58
CA PRO A 276 -0.53 -0.83 4.74
C PRO A 276 -1.43 -0.46 5.92
N GLY A 277 -2.70 -0.86 5.84
CA GLY A 277 -3.68 -0.60 6.89
C GLY A 277 -3.22 -1.09 8.26
N MET A 278 -3.57 -0.31 9.29
CA MET A 278 -3.22 -0.53 10.70
C MET A 278 -4.44 -0.76 11.59
N THR A 279 -5.54 -1.25 11.02
CA THR A 279 -6.71 -1.66 11.80
C THR A 279 -6.50 -3.06 12.39
N PRO A 280 -7.30 -3.48 13.39
CA PRO A 280 -7.23 -4.83 13.95
C PRO A 280 -7.47 -5.96 12.95
N THR A 281 -8.08 -5.67 11.81
CA THR A 281 -8.37 -6.63 10.73
C THR A 281 -7.48 -6.43 9.51
N SER A 282 -6.40 -5.67 9.63
CA SER A 282 -5.49 -5.41 8.51
C SER A 282 -4.47 -6.53 8.34
N LEU A 283 -4.19 -6.87 7.08
CA LEU A 283 -3.28 -7.96 6.67
C LEU A 283 -1.86 -7.84 7.25
N TYR A 284 -1.30 -6.62 7.25
CA TYR A 284 0.07 -6.41 7.72
C TYR A 284 0.24 -6.64 9.23
N PRO A 285 -0.61 -6.08 10.12
CA PRO A 285 -0.60 -6.41 11.55
C PRO A 285 -0.87 -7.87 11.85
N ASP A 286 -1.76 -8.52 11.08
CA ASP A 286 -2.06 -9.96 11.27
C ASP A 286 -0.84 -10.83 10.95
N ALA A 287 -0.14 -10.55 9.85
CA ALA A 287 1.08 -11.24 9.48
C ALA A 287 2.22 -11.00 10.49
N ALA A 288 2.36 -9.77 11.00
CA ALA A 288 3.32 -9.44 12.06
C ALA A 288 3.03 -10.23 13.35
N ARG A 289 1.76 -10.33 13.76
CA ARG A 289 1.33 -11.12 14.92
C ARG A 289 1.62 -12.61 14.73
N ALA A 290 1.41 -13.15 13.54
CA ALA A 290 1.75 -14.54 13.22
C ALA A 290 3.27 -14.79 13.28
N ALA A 291 4.09 -13.76 13.02
CA ALA A 291 5.55 -13.79 13.22
C ALA A 291 5.98 -13.57 14.68
N GLY A 292 5.04 -13.46 15.63
CA GLY A 292 5.33 -13.24 17.04
C GLY A 292 5.54 -11.79 17.46
N LEU A 293 5.28 -10.80 16.57
CA LEU A 293 5.42 -9.38 16.85
C LEU A 293 4.05 -8.78 17.18
N SER A 294 3.83 -8.34 18.43
CA SER A 294 2.58 -7.70 18.82
C SER A 294 2.38 -6.37 18.09
N PHE A 295 1.12 -5.94 17.91
CA PHE A 295 0.82 -4.67 17.28
C PHE A 295 1.48 -3.47 18.00
N GLY A 296 1.44 -3.47 19.34
CA GLY A 296 2.09 -2.44 20.15
C GLY A 296 3.61 -2.38 19.95
N ASP A 297 4.27 -3.54 19.84
CA ASP A 297 5.72 -3.60 19.58
C ASP A 297 6.05 -3.22 18.13
N LEU A 298 5.20 -3.58 17.18
CA LEU A 298 5.35 -3.20 15.77
C LEU A 298 5.34 -1.66 15.62
N VAL A 299 4.31 -0.98 16.12
CA VAL A 299 4.19 0.49 15.98
C VAL A 299 5.24 1.22 16.79
N ASP A 300 5.64 0.69 17.96
CA ASP A 300 6.74 1.22 18.76
C ASP A 300 8.08 1.14 18.02
N LYS A 301 8.41 -0.03 17.45
CA LYS A 301 9.61 -0.21 16.63
C LYS A 301 9.64 0.77 15.43
N LEU A 302 8.52 0.97 14.75
CA LEU A 302 8.44 1.87 13.61
C LEU A 302 8.72 3.33 14.00
N VAL A 303 8.14 3.84 15.09
CA VAL A 303 8.39 5.24 15.52
C VAL A 303 9.82 5.43 16.03
N VAL A 304 10.36 4.47 16.78
CA VAL A 304 11.75 4.49 17.23
C VAL A 304 12.72 4.45 16.05
N ASN A 305 12.45 3.60 15.06
CA ASN A 305 13.22 3.51 13.82
C ASN A 305 13.22 4.82 13.04
N ALA A 306 12.05 5.45 12.90
CA ALA A 306 11.92 6.72 12.18
C ALA A 306 12.77 7.83 12.79
N VAL A 307 12.84 7.92 14.13
CA VAL A 307 13.69 8.89 14.84
C VAL A 307 15.18 8.58 14.70
N SER A 308 15.56 7.30 14.65
CA SER A 308 16.95 6.86 14.59
C SER A 308 17.61 7.07 13.22
N ARG A 309 16.83 7.28 12.17
CA ARG A 309 17.36 7.47 10.82
C ARG A 309 18.17 8.76 10.69
N PRO A 310 19.30 8.74 9.96
CA PRO A 310 20.01 9.96 9.61
C PRO A 310 19.08 10.89 8.82
N ARG A 311 19.04 12.16 9.18
CA ARG A 311 18.29 13.17 8.40
C ARG A 311 19.03 13.42 7.09
N ASN A 312 18.44 13.09 5.97
CA ASN A 312 19.07 13.24 4.66
C ASN A 312 19.23 14.69 4.21
N VAL A 313 18.43 15.61 4.74
CA VAL A 313 18.55 17.06 4.44
C VAL A 313 18.04 17.85 5.64
N SER A 314 18.86 18.75 6.17
CA SER A 314 18.37 19.87 6.96
C SER A 314 18.08 21.00 5.98
N TYR A 315 16.83 21.20 5.59
CA TYR A 315 16.42 22.50 5.04
C TYR A 315 16.25 23.45 6.23
N PRO A 316 17.13 24.43 6.44
CA PRO A 316 16.90 25.42 7.46
C PRO A 316 15.75 26.31 6.98
N LEU A 317 14.53 25.97 7.34
CA LEU A 317 13.44 26.94 7.33
C LEU A 317 13.76 27.92 8.48
N GLY A 318 14.45 29.00 8.10
CA GLY A 318 14.75 30.21 8.84
C GLY A 318 14.73 30.16 10.39
N ALA A 319 15.89 30.53 10.94
CA ALA A 319 15.92 31.07 12.31
C ALA A 319 15.18 32.42 12.37
#